data_19ed3aefe702e463898b603526344fed
#
_entry.id   19ed3aefe702e463898b603526344fed
#
_cell.length_a   1.000
_cell.length_b   1.000
_cell.length_c   1.000
_cell.angle_alpha   90.00
_cell.angle_beta   90.00
_cell.angle_gamma   90.00
#
_symmetry.space_group_name_H-M   'P 1'
#
loop_
_entity.id
_entity.type
_entity.pdbx_description
1 polymer ?
#
loop_
_entity_poly.entity_id
_entity_poly.type
_entity_poly.pdbx_seq_one_letter_code
_entity_poly.pdbx_strand_id
1 'polypeptide(L)'
;KVNENYQTDVDNVFAVGDVIGYPSLASAAYNQGRFAAEAMLGIKTHSALVEDIPSGIYTIPEISSVGKTEQELTAAKVPYEVGRAQFKHLARAQIASTQTGSLKILFHRETKEILGIHCFGERASEIVHIGQAIMQQKGEGNTIDYFVNTTFNYPTMAEAYRVAAINGLNRIF
;
A
#
# COMPACT_ATOMS: atom_id res chain seq x y z
N LYS A 1 13.42 7.03 23.01
CA LYS A 1 14.00 7.44 21.70
C LYS A 1 15.02 6.41 21.26
N VAL A 2 15.15 6.21 19.96
CA VAL A 2 16.15 5.33 19.36
C VAL A 2 16.81 6.03 18.18
N ASN A 3 18.00 5.59 17.81
CA ASN A 3 18.69 6.01 16.59
C ASN A 3 18.21 5.16 15.37
N GLU A 4 18.81 5.36 14.22
CA GLU A 4 18.51 4.65 12.96
C GLU A 4 18.71 3.12 13.04
N ASN A 5 19.50 2.64 14.00
CA ASN A 5 19.73 1.23 14.27
C ASN A 5 18.84 0.68 15.40
N TYR A 6 17.83 1.43 15.84
CA TYR A 6 16.93 1.09 16.96
C TYR A 6 17.62 1.00 18.33
N GLN A 7 18.85 1.51 18.49
CA GLN A 7 19.57 1.57 19.75
C GLN A 7 19.11 2.79 20.57
N THR A 8 18.94 2.62 21.87
CA THR A 8 18.61 3.70 22.80
C THR A 8 19.86 4.51 23.20
N ASP A 9 19.69 5.52 24.05
CA ASP A 9 20.80 6.28 24.63
C ASP A 9 21.62 5.44 25.63
N VAL A 10 21.18 4.25 26.00
CA VAL A 10 21.89 3.30 26.84
C VAL A 10 22.56 2.24 25.98
N ASP A 11 23.89 2.09 26.14
CA ASP A 11 24.65 1.09 25.43
C ASP A 11 24.07 -0.32 25.61
N ASN A 12 24.03 -1.09 24.53
CA ASN A 12 23.50 -2.46 24.45
C ASN A 12 21.99 -2.60 24.73
N VAL A 13 21.22 -1.49 24.75
CA VAL A 13 19.77 -1.50 24.87
C VAL A 13 19.13 -1.03 23.57
N PHE A 14 18.26 -1.84 23.01
CA PHE A 14 17.53 -1.57 21.77
C PHE A 14 16.02 -1.59 22.04
N ALA A 15 15.26 -0.80 21.30
CA ALA A 15 13.81 -0.77 21.41
C ALA A 15 13.16 -0.73 20.01
N VAL A 16 12.12 -1.53 19.82
CA VAL A 16 11.40 -1.68 18.55
C VAL A 16 9.89 -1.86 18.79
N GLY A 17 9.09 -1.72 17.76
CA GLY A 17 7.64 -1.89 17.82
C GLY A 17 6.93 -0.71 18.47
N ASP A 18 5.76 -0.96 19.03
CA ASP A 18 4.85 0.07 19.52
C ASP A 18 5.45 0.97 20.60
N VAL A 19 6.43 0.46 21.37
CA VAL A 19 7.11 1.23 22.42
C VAL A 19 7.88 2.43 21.88
N ILE A 20 8.31 2.41 20.62
CA ILE A 20 9.01 3.53 19.97
C ILE A 20 8.06 4.47 19.22
N GLY A 21 6.77 4.14 19.14
CA GLY A 21 5.72 4.92 18.48
C GLY A 21 5.44 4.49 17.05
N TYR A 22 5.17 5.47 16.18
CA TYR A 22 4.85 5.21 14.77
C TYR A 22 5.90 4.32 14.07
N PRO A 23 5.45 3.32 13.24
CA PRO A 23 4.10 3.14 12.72
C PRO A 23 3.16 2.26 13.56
N SER A 24 3.56 1.70 14.69
CA SER A 24 2.72 0.89 15.61
C SER A 24 1.90 -0.19 14.90
N LEU A 25 2.58 -0.96 14.03
CA LEU A 25 2.02 -2.06 13.27
C LEU A 25 2.86 -3.32 13.50
N ALA A 26 2.20 -4.48 13.69
CA ALA A 26 2.90 -5.74 13.95
C ALA A 26 3.92 -6.09 12.86
N SER A 27 3.58 -5.90 11.59
CA SER A 27 4.49 -6.14 10.45
C SER A 27 5.72 -5.22 10.47
N ALA A 28 5.54 -3.97 10.86
CA ALA A 28 6.66 -3.03 11.04
C ALA A 28 7.53 -3.46 12.23
N ALA A 29 6.93 -3.86 13.36
CA ALA A 29 7.64 -4.33 14.54
C ALA A 29 8.52 -5.56 14.24
N TYR A 30 8.04 -6.51 13.42
CA TYR A 30 8.86 -7.64 12.97
C TYR A 30 10.10 -7.19 12.19
N ASN A 31 9.92 -6.28 11.24
CA ASN A 31 11.03 -5.77 10.45
C ASN A 31 12.01 -4.95 11.30
N GLN A 32 11.51 -4.09 12.18
CA GLN A 32 12.34 -3.34 13.12
C GLN A 32 13.17 -4.27 14.02
N GLY A 33 12.55 -5.34 14.54
CA GLY A 33 13.25 -6.35 15.36
C GLY A 33 14.36 -7.04 14.58
N ARG A 34 14.11 -7.40 13.32
CA ARG A 34 15.12 -7.98 12.44
C ARG A 34 16.28 -7.00 12.21
N PHE A 35 15.99 -5.74 11.87
CA PHE A 35 17.02 -4.72 11.63
C PHE A 35 17.85 -4.42 12.88
N ALA A 36 17.19 -4.34 14.05
CA ALA A 36 17.89 -4.19 15.31
C ALA A 36 18.85 -5.36 15.60
N ALA A 37 18.41 -6.60 15.36
CA ALA A 37 19.25 -7.78 15.53
C ALA A 37 20.44 -7.79 14.55
N GLU A 38 20.24 -7.42 13.30
CA GLU A 38 21.29 -7.25 12.30
C GLU A 38 22.32 -6.21 12.76
N ALA A 39 21.85 -5.07 13.28
CA ALA A 39 22.71 -4.02 13.82
C ALA A 39 23.53 -4.49 15.03
N MET A 40 22.91 -5.21 15.97
CA MET A 40 23.60 -5.79 17.15
C MET A 40 24.72 -6.76 16.74
N LEU A 41 24.54 -7.49 15.64
CA LEU A 41 25.53 -8.45 15.13
C LEU A 41 26.59 -7.80 14.23
N GLY A 42 26.54 -6.50 14.00
CA GLY A 42 27.45 -5.80 13.10
C GLY A 42 27.25 -6.19 11.63
N ILE A 43 26.10 -6.77 11.28
CA ILE A 43 25.76 -7.13 9.91
C ILE A 43 25.38 -5.84 9.18
N LYS A 44 26.19 -5.45 8.19
CA LYS A 44 25.89 -4.31 7.34
C LYS A 44 24.78 -4.67 6.35
N THR A 45 23.55 -4.36 6.68
CA THR A 45 22.42 -4.47 5.76
C THR A 45 21.95 -3.06 5.39
N HIS A 46 21.44 -2.91 4.17
CA HIS A 46 20.73 -1.69 3.76
C HIS A 46 19.23 -1.82 4.12
N SER A 47 18.95 -2.50 5.22
CA SER A 47 17.59 -2.81 5.63
C SER A 47 16.98 -1.64 6.39
N ALA A 48 15.98 -1.02 5.78
CA ALA A 48 15.16 0.00 6.40
C ALA A 48 13.68 -0.32 6.15
N LEU A 49 12.80 0.21 6.99
CA LEU A 49 11.38 0.16 6.68
C LEU A 49 11.12 0.88 5.36
N VAL A 50 10.24 0.32 4.55
CA VAL A 50 9.74 1.01 3.35
C VAL A 50 8.98 2.26 3.76
N GLU A 51 9.00 3.30 2.93
CA GLU A 51 8.33 4.56 3.23
C GLU A 51 6.81 4.38 3.29
N ASP A 52 6.25 3.66 2.32
CA ASP A 52 4.82 3.37 2.26
C ASP A 52 4.50 2.02 2.89
N ILE A 53 4.20 2.03 4.20
CA ILE A 53 3.81 0.85 4.95
C ILE A 53 2.30 0.65 4.82
N PRO A 54 1.83 -0.54 4.39
CA PRO A 54 0.40 -0.79 4.30
C PRO A 54 -0.22 -0.90 5.69
N SER A 55 -1.42 -0.38 5.83
CA SER A 55 -2.24 -0.50 7.04
C SER A 55 -3.51 -1.30 6.75
N GLY A 56 -3.98 -2.04 7.76
CA GLY A 56 -5.22 -2.80 7.70
C GLY A 56 -6.06 -2.58 8.95
N ILE A 57 -7.37 -2.42 8.76
CA ILE A 57 -8.36 -2.37 9.82
C ILE A 57 -9.31 -3.54 9.58
N TYR A 58 -9.33 -4.49 10.50
CA TYR A 58 -9.99 -5.79 10.36
C TYR A 58 -11.45 -5.74 10.84
N THR A 59 -12.17 -4.72 10.42
CA THR A 59 -13.62 -4.61 10.54
C THR A 59 -14.33 -5.57 9.57
N ILE A 60 -15.65 -5.62 9.59
CA ILE A 60 -16.47 -6.37 8.64
C ILE A 60 -17.41 -5.36 7.97
N PRO A 61 -17.12 -4.99 6.69
CA PRO A 61 -15.97 -5.34 5.84
C PRO A 61 -14.63 -4.69 6.29
N GLU A 62 -13.51 -5.24 5.80
CA GLU A 62 -12.16 -4.75 6.07
C GLU A 62 -11.86 -3.41 5.35
N ILE A 63 -10.91 -2.65 5.91
CA ILE A 63 -10.34 -1.47 5.25
C ILE A 63 -8.82 -1.66 5.20
N SER A 64 -8.20 -1.37 4.06
CA SER A 64 -6.75 -1.38 3.93
C SER A 64 -6.27 -0.30 2.99
N SER A 65 -5.10 0.25 3.27
CA SER A 65 -4.51 1.29 2.43
C SER A 65 -2.99 1.27 2.45
N VAL A 66 -2.39 1.81 1.41
CA VAL A 66 -0.95 2.07 1.29
C VAL A 66 -0.72 3.34 0.50
N GLY A 67 0.32 4.10 0.84
CA GLY A 67 0.67 5.37 0.21
C GLY A 67 -0.17 6.55 0.69
N LYS A 68 -0.28 7.57 -0.14
CA LYS A 68 -0.84 8.89 0.21
C LYS A 68 -2.37 8.91 0.12
N THR A 69 -2.96 9.80 0.90
CA THR A 69 -4.39 10.13 0.83
C THR A 69 -4.65 11.31 -0.10
N GLU A 70 -5.91 11.51 -0.52
CA GLU A 70 -6.31 12.70 -1.30
C GLU A 70 -6.02 13.99 -0.54
N GLN A 71 -6.20 13.98 0.79
CA GLN A 71 -5.94 15.14 1.65
C GLN A 71 -4.45 15.52 1.65
N GLU A 72 -3.56 14.54 1.81
CA GLU A 72 -2.10 14.76 1.78
C GLU A 72 -1.64 15.27 0.42
N LEU A 73 -2.11 14.65 -0.67
CA LEU A 73 -1.75 15.08 -2.03
C LEU A 73 -2.25 16.50 -2.33
N THR A 74 -3.47 16.82 -1.91
CA THR A 74 -4.04 18.17 -2.06
C THR A 74 -3.25 19.19 -1.26
N ALA A 75 -2.93 18.89 0.00
CA ALA A 75 -2.13 19.78 0.85
C ALA A 75 -0.71 20.00 0.29
N ALA A 76 -0.12 18.96 -0.27
CA ALA A 76 1.20 19.01 -0.95
C ALA A 76 1.14 19.62 -2.36
N LYS A 77 -0.05 19.95 -2.88
CA LYS A 77 -0.27 20.47 -4.24
C LYS A 77 0.26 19.54 -5.34
N VAL A 78 0.26 18.24 -5.10
CA VAL A 78 0.61 17.22 -6.09
C VAL A 78 -0.55 17.04 -7.07
N PRO A 79 -0.34 17.16 -8.39
CA PRO A 79 -1.40 16.95 -9.38
C PRO A 79 -1.74 15.46 -9.49
N TYR A 80 -2.84 15.04 -8.89
CA TYR A 80 -3.29 13.65 -8.91
C TYR A 80 -4.65 13.48 -9.58
N GLU A 81 -4.95 12.25 -9.95
CA GLU A 81 -6.27 11.79 -10.40
C GLU A 81 -6.67 10.53 -9.62
N VAL A 82 -7.96 10.23 -9.64
CA VAL A 82 -8.58 9.15 -8.86
C VAL A 82 -9.24 8.14 -9.78
N GLY A 83 -8.77 6.89 -9.74
CA GLY A 83 -9.45 5.77 -10.36
C GLY A 83 -10.23 4.94 -9.32
N ARG A 84 -11.45 4.49 -9.65
CA ARG A 84 -12.30 3.73 -8.74
C ARG A 84 -12.93 2.51 -9.40
N ALA A 85 -12.99 1.41 -8.64
CA ALA A 85 -13.74 0.21 -8.97
C ALA A 85 -14.69 -0.14 -7.84
N GLN A 86 -15.97 -0.34 -8.16
CA GLN A 86 -16.96 -0.82 -7.20
C GLN A 86 -17.04 -2.35 -7.28
N PHE A 87 -16.96 -3.04 -6.14
CA PHE A 87 -16.96 -4.50 -6.10
C PHE A 87 -18.22 -5.12 -6.69
N LYS A 88 -19.36 -4.47 -6.57
CA LYS A 88 -20.63 -4.93 -7.16
C LYS A 88 -20.59 -5.15 -8.68
N HIS A 89 -19.62 -4.55 -9.38
CA HIS A 89 -19.45 -4.69 -10.82
C HIS A 89 -18.40 -5.74 -11.20
N LEU A 90 -17.74 -6.37 -10.23
CA LEU A 90 -16.72 -7.39 -10.46
C LEU A 90 -17.34 -8.79 -10.43
N ALA A 91 -17.04 -9.61 -11.44
CA ALA A 91 -17.57 -10.96 -11.53
C ALA A 91 -17.24 -11.81 -10.29
N ARG A 92 -16.01 -11.74 -9.80
CA ARG A 92 -15.59 -12.49 -8.59
C ARG A 92 -16.39 -12.11 -7.36
N ALA A 93 -16.64 -10.81 -7.15
CA ALA A 93 -17.42 -10.33 -6.02
C ALA A 93 -18.90 -10.79 -6.09
N GLN A 94 -19.46 -10.84 -7.30
CA GLN A 94 -20.82 -11.35 -7.51
C GLN A 94 -20.89 -12.86 -7.20
N ILE A 95 -19.95 -13.65 -7.70
CA ILE A 95 -19.88 -15.10 -7.45
C ILE A 95 -19.73 -15.41 -5.96
N ALA A 96 -18.91 -14.62 -5.25
CA ALA A 96 -18.64 -14.80 -3.83
C ALA A 96 -19.68 -14.13 -2.91
N SER A 97 -20.67 -13.42 -3.47
CA SER A 97 -21.66 -12.61 -2.71
C SER A 97 -21.02 -11.52 -1.83
N THR A 98 -19.86 -10.97 -2.25
CA THR A 98 -19.08 -9.95 -1.53
C THR A 98 -19.08 -8.61 -2.26
N GLN A 99 -20.27 -8.17 -2.65
CA GLN A 99 -20.44 -7.00 -3.54
C GLN A 99 -20.23 -5.65 -2.84
N THR A 100 -20.23 -5.64 -1.49
CA THR A 100 -19.99 -4.42 -0.72
C THR A 100 -18.48 -4.12 -0.69
N GLY A 101 -18.09 -3.01 -1.32
CA GLY A 101 -16.71 -2.59 -1.32
C GLY A 101 -16.28 -1.81 -2.55
N SER A 102 -15.06 -1.31 -2.50
CA SER A 102 -14.44 -0.57 -3.59
C SER A 102 -12.92 -0.56 -3.48
N LEU A 103 -12.26 -0.42 -4.62
CA LEU A 103 -10.85 -0.09 -4.73
C LEU A 103 -10.71 1.32 -5.30
N LYS A 104 -9.85 2.13 -4.70
CA LYS A 104 -9.49 3.47 -5.16
C LYS A 104 -7.98 3.53 -5.35
N ILE A 105 -7.53 4.03 -6.51
CA ILE A 105 -6.13 4.29 -6.84
C ILE A 105 -5.96 5.79 -7.03
N LEU A 106 -4.97 6.38 -6.36
CA LEU A 106 -4.50 7.74 -6.58
C LEU A 106 -3.22 7.67 -7.41
N PHE A 107 -3.13 8.45 -8.47
CA PHE A 107 -1.96 8.47 -9.34
C PHE A 107 -1.66 9.88 -9.85
N HIS A 108 -0.40 10.15 -10.16
CA HIS A 108 0.03 11.43 -10.69
C HIS A 108 -0.48 11.64 -12.11
N ARG A 109 -1.06 12.81 -12.39
CA ARG A 109 -1.76 13.08 -13.67
C ARG A 109 -0.85 13.01 -14.89
N GLU A 110 0.42 13.41 -14.74
CA GLU A 110 1.39 13.47 -15.85
C GLU A 110 2.24 12.20 -15.94
N THR A 111 2.87 11.80 -14.83
CA THR A 111 3.79 10.66 -14.81
C THR A 111 3.07 9.31 -14.75
N LYS A 112 1.79 9.30 -14.33
CA LYS A 112 0.97 8.11 -14.07
C LYS A 112 1.49 7.23 -12.93
N GLU A 113 2.43 7.74 -12.14
CA GLU A 113 2.94 7.09 -10.95
C GLU A 113 1.82 6.86 -9.93
N ILE A 114 1.75 5.65 -9.36
CA ILE A 114 0.78 5.32 -8.31
C ILE A 114 1.24 5.96 -7.00
N LEU A 115 0.38 6.78 -6.41
CA LEU A 115 0.66 7.56 -5.22
C LEU A 115 -0.03 7.01 -3.96
N GLY A 116 -1.12 6.27 -4.14
CA GLY A 116 -1.86 5.69 -3.02
C GLY A 116 -2.94 4.72 -3.48
N ILE A 117 -3.20 3.72 -2.64
CA ILE A 117 -4.21 2.69 -2.87
C ILE A 117 -5.04 2.53 -1.60
N HIS A 118 -6.35 2.55 -1.76
CA HIS A 118 -7.30 2.41 -0.68
C HIS A 118 -8.35 1.37 -1.07
N CYS A 119 -8.51 0.36 -0.24
CA CYS A 119 -9.43 -0.74 -0.45
C CYS A 119 -10.40 -0.85 0.74
N PHE A 120 -11.67 -0.98 0.45
CA PHE A 120 -12.73 -1.28 1.41
C PHE A 120 -13.53 -2.46 0.88
N GLY A 121 -13.74 -3.47 1.69
CA GLY A 121 -14.50 -4.65 1.32
C GLY A 121 -13.91 -5.93 1.91
N GLU A 122 -14.55 -7.06 1.62
CA GLU A 122 -14.01 -8.36 2.06
C GLU A 122 -12.62 -8.60 1.44
N ARG A 123 -11.67 -9.02 2.28
CA ARG A 123 -10.26 -9.25 1.94
C ARG A 123 -9.52 -8.01 1.44
N ALA A 124 -9.93 -6.82 1.85
CA ALA A 124 -9.23 -5.59 1.50
C ALA A 124 -7.75 -5.63 1.91
N SER A 125 -7.44 -6.26 3.05
CA SER A 125 -6.08 -6.46 3.56
C SER A 125 -5.20 -7.34 2.68
N GLU A 126 -5.77 -8.24 1.89
CA GLU A 126 -5.06 -9.06 0.91
C GLU A 126 -4.97 -8.37 -0.46
N ILE A 127 -6.07 -7.73 -0.86
CA ILE A 127 -6.17 -7.08 -2.18
C ILE A 127 -5.17 -5.93 -2.31
N VAL A 128 -4.92 -5.16 -1.26
CA VAL A 128 -4.01 -4.01 -1.26
C VAL A 128 -2.58 -4.36 -1.68
N HIS A 129 -2.12 -5.57 -1.40
CA HIS A 129 -0.74 -5.99 -1.65
C HIS A 129 -0.39 -6.10 -3.14
N ILE A 130 -1.36 -6.33 -4.03
CA ILE A 130 -1.12 -6.28 -5.48
C ILE A 130 -0.61 -4.90 -5.88
N GLY A 131 -1.30 -3.85 -5.42
CA GLY A 131 -0.90 -2.48 -5.71
C GLY A 131 0.37 -2.06 -4.98
N GLN A 132 0.55 -2.46 -3.73
CA GLN A 132 1.79 -2.20 -3.00
C GLN A 132 3.01 -2.74 -3.75
N ALA A 133 2.93 -3.97 -4.29
CA ALA A 133 4.03 -4.57 -5.04
C ALA A 133 4.43 -3.75 -6.28
N ILE A 134 3.48 -3.08 -6.91
CA ILE A 134 3.75 -2.21 -8.07
C ILE A 134 4.23 -0.83 -7.61
N MET A 135 3.63 -0.23 -6.59
CA MET A 135 4.07 1.06 -6.01
C MET A 135 5.53 1.03 -5.55
N GLN A 136 6.02 -0.12 -5.07
CA GLN A 136 7.39 -0.27 -4.59
C GLN A 136 8.41 -0.56 -5.72
N GLN A 137 7.97 -0.61 -6.97
CA GLN A 137 8.90 -0.72 -8.10
C GLN A 137 9.65 0.60 -8.32
N LYS A 138 10.88 0.50 -8.83
CA LYS A 138 11.70 1.68 -9.12
C LYS A 138 11.49 2.14 -10.57
N GLY A 139 11.60 3.46 -10.78
CA GLY A 139 11.50 4.07 -12.11
C GLY A 139 10.14 3.82 -12.75
N GLU A 140 10.13 3.46 -14.01
CA GLU A 140 8.91 3.27 -14.81
C GLU A 140 8.06 2.05 -14.38
N GLY A 141 8.54 1.23 -13.44
CA GLY A 141 7.78 0.10 -12.91
C GLY A 141 6.58 0.50 -12.07
N ASN A 142 6.64 1.64 -11.37
CA ASN A 142 5.53 2.18 -10.61
C ASN A 142 4.62 3.02 -11.51
N THR A 143 3.70 2.39 -12.22
CA THR A 143 2.73 3.09 -13.07
C THR A 143 1.37 2.43 -13.07
N ILE A 144 0.31 3.24 -13.15
CA ILE A 144 -1.07 2.74 -13.28
C ILE A 144 -1.27 1.98 -14.60
N ASP A 145 -0.49 2.25 -15.64
CA ASP A 145 -0.53 1.55 -16.93
C ASP A 145 -0.24 0.05 -16.78
N TYR A 146 0.50 -0.36 -15.72
CA TYR A 146 0.71 -1.77 -15.41
C TYR A 146 -0.60 -2.55 -15.31
N PHE A 147 -1.60 -2.01 -14.62
CA PHE A 147 -2.88 -2.68 -14.40
C PHE A 147 -3.73 -2.77 -15.67
N VAL A 148 -3.54 -1.90 -16.63
CA VAL A 148 -4.22 -1.94 -17.93
C VAL A 148 -3.59 -2.97 -18.86
N ASN A 149 -2.26 -3.03 -18.87
CA ASN A 149 -1.49 -3.84 -19.82
C ASN A 149 -1.22 -5.28 -19.34
N THR A 150 -1.37 -5.55 -18.02
CA THR A 150 -1.16 -6.88 -17.46
C THR A 150 -2.39 -7.75 -17.60
N THR A 151 -2.20 -9.01 -17.97
CA THR A 151 -3.26 -10.02 -17.99
C THR A 151 -3.35 -10.69 -16.62
N PHE A 152 -4.46 -10.43 -15.91
CA PHE A 152 -4.78 -11.11 -14.66
C PHE A 152 -5.68 -12.34 -14.91
N ASN A 153 -5.63 -13.30 -13.98
CA ASN A 153 -6.61 -14.38 -13.98
C ASN A 153 -8.03 -13.84 -13.81
N TYR A 154 -8.98 -14.43 -14.50
CA TYR A 154 -10.38 -14.07 -14.45
C TYR A 154 -11.26 -15.31 -14.18
N PRO A 155 -12.25 -15.25 -13.26
CA PRO A 155 -12.63 -14.09 -12.41
C PRO A 155 -11.84 -14.03 -11.10
N THR A 156 -11.21 -12.91 -10.81
CA THR A 156 -10.51 -12.63 -9.54
C THR A 156 -10.75 -11.21 -9.07
N MET A 157 -10.44 -10.90 -7.79
CA MET A 157 -10.52 -9.53 -7.28
C MET A 157 -9.41 -8.61 -7.84
N ALA A 158 -8.37 -9.15 -8.48
CA ALA A 158 -7.36 -8.36 -9.20
C ALA A 158 -7.96 -7.51 -10.33
N GLU A 159 -9.13 -7.91 -10.87
CA GLU A 159 -9.89 -7.12 -11.84
C GLU A 159 -10.22 -5.71 -11.32
N ALA A 160 -10.37 -5.53 -10.00
CA ALA A 160 -10.59 -4.21 -9.41
C ALA A 160 -9.51 -3.20 -9.79
N TYR A 161 -8.26 -3.63 -9.85
CA TYR A 161 -7.15 -2.77 -10.25
C TYR A 161 -7.27 -2.30 -11.70
N ARG A 162 -7.59 -3.22 -12.61
CA ARG A 162 -7.78 -2.88 -14.03
C ARG A 162 -8.95 -1.92 -14.22
N VAL A 163 -10.09 -2.20 -13.57
CA VAL A 163 -11.27 -1.34 -13.65
C VAL A 163 -10.98 0.06 -13.08
N ALA A 164 -10.32 0.14 -11.93
CA ALA A 164 -9.94 1.41 -11.33
C ALA A 164 -8.95 2.18 -12.21
N ALA A 165 -7.95 1.49 -12.78
CA ALA A 165 -6.97 2.11 -13.67
C ALA A 165 -7.62 2.72 -14.91
N ILE A 166 -8.46 1.97 -15.61
CA ILE A 166 -9.19 2.45 -16.78
C ILE A 166 -10.11 3.62 -16.41
N ASN A 167 -10.84 3.52 -15.28
CA ASN A 167 -11.69 4.60 -14.80
C ASN A 167 -10.91 5.90 -14.53
N GLY A 168 -9.72 5.81 -13.93
CA GLY A 168 -8.87 6.98 -13.67
C GLY A 168 -8.29 7.57 -14.96
N LEU A 169 -7.74 6.73 -15.83
CA LEU A 169 -7.15 7.17 -17.11
C LEU A 169 -8.15 7.89 -18.00
N ASN A 170 -9.41 7.44 -18.04
CA ASN A 170 -10.48 8.10 -18.80
C ASN A 170 -10.79 9.55 -18.34
N ARG A 171 -10.21 10.00 -17.22
CA ARG A 171 -10.40 11.37 -16.69
C ARG A 171 -9.30 12.33 -17.07
N ILE A 172 -8.20 11.82 -17.60
CA ILE A 172 -7.05 12.63 -18.03
C ILE A 172 -6.91 12.77 -19.55
N PHE A 173 -7.82 12.13 -20.30
CA PHE A 173 -7.94 12.27 -21.75
C PHE A 173 -9.10 13.18 -22.16
#